data_1d8cb637a45035a80507ee4441e08f31
#
_entry.id   1d8cb637a45035a80507ee4441e08f31
#
_cell.length_a   1.000
_cell.length_b   1.000
_cell.length_c   1.000
_cell.angle_alpha   90.00
_cell.angle_beta   90.00
_cell.angle_gamma   90.00
#
_symmetry.space_group_name_H-M   'P 1'
#
loop_
_entity.id
_entity.type
_entity.pdbx_description
1 polymer ?
#
loop_
_entity_poly.entity_id
_entity_poly.type
_entity_poly.pdbx_seq_one_letter_code
_entity_poly.pdbx_strand_id
1 'polypeptide(L)'
;MRFRSWSFCCHSCRGIMRLRIPSASLPVCIPNLSSISCERISSRSQMEGFHPGKAADMVVADRLALESKVAAIRAAGPAKLQVIADFDATLTKYWVDGRRGHSSHGLLQQDNPEFDAKRQALYEYYHPLEFSPTIPIEEKTKLMEEWWGKSHALLIEGGLSYDAIKKSVANSAVAFREGVAELLEFLEEKNVPVLIFSAGLADIIEEVLRQKLHKSFKNVKIISNRMVFNDGKLVAFKGKTIHVLNKNEHALDVAAPLHDKLGDVDGTIDDTDSVKKRTNVLLLGDHIGDLGMSDGLNYDTRVSVGFLNDNIEKSLESYGKAFDIVYLNDSPMYGVVKLVNELCSNGEN
;
A
#
# COMPACT_ATOMS: atom_id res chain seq x y z
N MET A 1 57.01 3.94 18.30
CA MET A 1 57.51 2.65 18.82
C MET A 1 56.60 1.53 18.38
N ARG A 2 57.15 0.71 17.51
CA ARG A 2 57.02 -0.73 17.24
C ARG A 2 55.62 -1.39 17.31
N PHE A 3 55.19 -1.79 16.14
CA PHE A 3 54.49 -2.99 15.69
C PHE A 3 54.54 -4.22 16.61
N ARG A 4 53.39 -4.97 16.63
CA ARG A 4 53.45 -6.44 16.50
C ARG A 4 52.13 -6.96 15.92
N SER A 5 52.26 -7.50 14.71
CA SER A 5 51.39 -8.43 14.03
C SER A 5 51.46 -9.82 14.68
N TRP A 6 50.36 -10.54 14.71
CA TRP A 6 50.40 -12.01 14.81
C TRP A 6 49.40 -12.62 13.83
N SER A 7 49.99 -13.19 12.79
CA SER A 7 49.36 -14.21 11.97
C SER A 7 49.58 -15.57 12.62
N PHE A 8 48.55 -16.41 12.66
CA PHE A 8 48.78 -17.86 12.75
C PHE A 8 47.85 -18.60 11.80
N CYS A 9 48.48 -19.30 10.90
CA CYS A 9 47.95 -20.33 9.99
C CYS A 9 48.13 -21.67 10.68
N CYS A 10 47.23 -22.60 10.61
CA CYS A 10 47.47 -24.01 10.26
C CYS A 10 46.27 -24.92 10.46
N HIS A 11 45.86 -25.53 9.39
CA HIS A 11 45.81 -26.96 9.03
C HIS A 11 44.93 -27.89 9.86
N SER A 12 43.92 -28.39 9.14
CA SER A 12 43.58 -29.82 8.95
C SER A 12 43.35 -30.70 10.17
N CYS A 13 42.14 -31.20 10.34
CA CYS A 13 41.92 -32.65 10.48
C CYS A 13 40.46 -33.06 10.26
N ARG A 14 40.33 -34.10 9.48
CA ARG A 14 39.07 -34.82 9.19
C ARG A 14 38.61 -35.59 10.43
N GLY A 15 37.29 -35.68 10.63
CA GLY A 15 36.73 -36.62 11.60
C GLY A 15 35.19 -36.67 11.45
N ILE A 16 34.72 -37.64 10.65
CA ILE A 16 33.31 -37.99 10.56
C ILE A 16 32.91 -38.73 11.83
N MET A 17 31.96 -38.19 12.59
CA MET A 17 31.28 -39.00 13.60
C MET A 17 29.76 -38.80 13.44
N ARG A 18 29.12 -39.81 12.82
CA ARG A 18 27.66 -39.96 12.81
C ARG A 18 27.19 -40.44 14.19
N LEU A 19 26.47 -39.60 14.90
CA LEU A 19 25.68 -40.04 16.03
C LEU A 19 24.22 -40.20 15.57
N ARG A 20 23.75 -41.44 15.56
CA ARG A 20 22.32 -41.79 15.46
C ARG A 20 21.69 -41.49 16.81
N ILE A 21 20.63 -40.68 16.81
CA ILE A 21 19.70 -40.53 17.95
C ILE A 21 18.39 -41.20 17.56
N PRO A 22 17.81 -42.07 18.42
CA PRO A 22 16.63 -42.82 18.08
C PRO A 22 15.37 -41.97 18.14
N SER A 23 14.45 -42.22 17.21
CA SER A 23 13.11 -41.68 17.14
C SER A 23 12.28 -42.16 18.36
N ALA A 24 11.90 -41.19 19.22
CA ALA A 24 10.80 -41.38 20.15
C ALA A 24 9.67 -40.43 19.73
N SER A 25 8.65 -40.98 19.11
CA SER A 25 7.39 -40.34 18.80
C SER A 25 6.57 -40.16 20.09
N LEU A 26 6.36 -38.93 20.51
CA LEU A 26 5.30 -38.58 21.42
C LEU A 26 4.21 -37.82 20.62
N PRO A 27 2.93 -38.19 20.76
CA PRO A 27 1.84 -37.46 20.12
C PRO A 27 1.58 -36.16 20.87
N VAL A 28 1.92 -35.04 20.24
CA VAL A 28 1.42 -33.73 20.66
C VAL A 28 0.00 -33.59 20.11
N CYS A 29 -0.99 -33.66 20.98
CA CYS A 29 -2.35 -33.26 20.67
C CYS A 29 -2.36 -31.75 20.33
N ILE A 30 -2.54 -31.44 19.06
CA ILE A 30 -2.83 -30.09 18.60
C ILE A 30 -4.35 -29.90 18.75
N PRO A 31 -4.85 -28.87 19.46
CA PRO A 31 -6.28 -28.61 19.50
C PRO A 31 -6.78 -28.20 18.12
N ASN A 32 -7.93 -28.72 17.74
CA ASN A 32 -8.66 -28.48 16.50
C ASN A 32 -8.67 -27.02 16.04
N LEU A 33 -8.00 -26.76 14.93
CA LEU A 33 -8.20 -25.59 14.06
C LEU A 33 -9.38 -25.88 13.10
N SER A 34 -10.59 -25.89 13.62
CA SER A 34 -11.82 -26.08 12.84
C SER A 34 -12.63 -24.78 12.82
N SER A 35 -12.16 -23.75 12.14
CA SER A 35 -12.99 -22.62 11.70
C SER A 35 -12.35 -21.68 10.68
N ILE A 36 -11.31 -22.11 9.95
CA ILE A 36 -10.83 -21.32 8.79
C ILE A 36 -11.04 -22.19 7.55
N SER A 37 -12.14 -21.95 6.84
CA SER A 37 -12.39 -22.62 5.55
C SER A 37 -11.59 -21.92 4.46
N CYS A 38 -10.49 -22.56 4.02
CA CYS A 38 -9.77 -22.20 2.82
C CYS A 38 -10.48 -22.87 1.62
N GLU A 39 -11.40 -22.15 0.95
CA GLU A 39 -12.05 -22.65 -0.25
C GLU A 39 -11.43 -22.05 -1.50
N ARG A 40 -10.88 -22.92 -2.36
CA ARG A 40 -10.59 -22.58 -3.75
C ARG A 40 -11.91 -22.46 -4.52
N ILE A 41 -12.30 -21.25 -4.87
CA ILE A 41 -13.48 -21.04 -5.69
C ILE A 41 -13.14 -21.32 -7.16
N SER A 42 -13.56 -22.48 -7.65
CA SER A 42 -13.64 -22.78 -9.06
C SER A 42 -15.08 -22.51 -9.54
N SER A 43 -15.39 -21.32 -9.96
CA SER A 43 -16.65 -21.02 -10.63
C SER A 43 -16.42 -20.88 -12.14
N ARG A 44 -16.86 -21.89 -12.89
CA ARG A 44 -17.03 -21.84 -14.34
C ARG A 44 -18.33 -21.10 -14.62
N SER A 45 -18.26 -19.85 -15.05
CA SER A 45 -19.31 -19.21 -15.85
C SER A 45 -18.66 -18.52 -17.04
N GLN A 46 -19.17 -18.83 -18.22
CA GLN A 46 -18.68 -18.37 -19.51
C GLN A 46 -18.78 -16.84 -19.63
N MET A 47 -17.62 -16.20 -19.78
CA MET A 47 -17.47 -14.93 -20.47
C MET A 47 -16.25 -15.10 -21.39
N GLU A 48 -16.50 -15.12 -22.69
CA GLU A 48 -15.48 -15.16 -23.73
C GLU A 48 -14.72 -13.83 -23.70
N GLY A 49 -13.39 -13.92 -23.47
CA GLY A 49 -12.45 -12.78 -23.48
C GLY A 49 -11.55 -12.64 -22.26
N PHE A 50 -11.71 -13.48 -21.24
CA PHE A 50 -10.92 -13.40 -20.01
C PHE A 50 -9.80 -14.45 -20.01
N HIS A 51 -8.53 -14.05 -20.03
CA HIS A 51 -7.43 -14.97 -19.78
C HIS A 51 -7.53 -15.52 -18.34
N PRO A 52 -7.55 -16.84 -18.13
CA PRO A 52 -7.61 -17.41 -16.80
C PRO A 52 -6.25 -17.23 -16.10
N GLY A 53 -6.04 -16.08 -15.46
CA GLY A 53 -5.01 -15.93 -14.44
C GLY A 53 -5.32 -16.89 -13.28
N LYS A 54 -4.28 -17.40 -12.59
CA LYS A 54 -4.42 -18.19 -11.37
C LYS A 54 -5.50 -17.58 -10.49
N ALA A 55 -6.43 -18.41 -9.98
CA ALA A 55 -7.38 -17.96 -8.95
C ALA A 55 -6.60 -17.26 -7.85
N ALA A 56 -6.95 -16.02 -7.53
CA ALA A 56 -6.27 -15.27 -6.50
C ALA A 56 -6.41 -16.03 -5.18
N ASP A 57 -5.28 -16.27 -4.49
CA ASP A 57 -5.31 -16.82 -3.15
C ASP A 57 -5.94 -15.77 -2.25
N MET A 58 -7.16 -16.04 -1.78
CA MET A 58 -7.98 -15.10 -1.02
C MET A 58 -8.49 -15.75 0.26
N VAL A 59 -8.46 -15.01 1.35
CA VAL A 59 -9.01 -15.41 2.65
C VAL A 59 -10.09 -14.42 3.07
N VAL A 60 -11.22 -14.94 3.52
CA VAL A 60 -12.33 -14.18 4.12
C VAL A 60 -12.58 -14.75 5.51
N ALA A 61 -12.42 -13.94 6.55
CA ALA A 61 -12.55 -14.39 7.92
C ALA A 61 -14.01 -14.65 8.32
N ASP A 62 -14.92 -13.75 7.94
CA ASP A 62 -16.35 -13.86 8.18
C ASP A 62 -17.13 -13.57 6.89
N ARG A 63 -17.54 -14.65 6.23
CA ARG A 63 -18.28 -14.57 4.97
C ARG A 63 -19.66 -13.94 5.12
N LEU A 64 -20.39 -14.27 6.22
CA LEU A 64 -21.73 -13.74 6.42
C LEU A 64 -21.70 -12.24 6.73
N ALA A 65 -20.74 -11.79 7.53
CA ALA A 65 -20.53 -10.37 7.79
C ALA A 65 -20.16 -9.63 6.49
N LEU A 66 -19.26 -10.19 5.66
CA LEU A 66 -18.90 -9.61 4.37
C LEU A 66 -20.09 -9.52 3.42
N GLU A 67 -20.88 -10.59 3.26
CA GLU A 67 -22.07 -10.60 2.42
C GLU A 67 -23.10 -9.55 2.87
N SER A 68 -23.28 -9.38 4.18
CA SER A 68 -24.16 -8.34 4.75
C SER A 68 -23.66 -6.93 4.41
N LYS A 69 -22.35 -6.67 4.53
CA LYS A 69 -21.73 -5.38 4.18
C LYS A 69 -21.88 -5.10 2.67
N VAL A 70 -21.59 -6.08 1.83
CA VAL A 70 -21.72 -5.97 0.36
C VAL A 70 -23.16 -5.66 -0.02
N ALA A 71 -24.14 -6.36 0.55
CA ALA A 71 -25.54 -6.12 0.31
C ALA A 71 -25.97 -4.70 0.73
N ALA A 72 -25.49 -4.22 1.88
CA ALA A 72 -25.79 -2.86 2.37
C ALA A 72 -25.23 -1.78 1.42
N ILE A 73 -23.97 -1.90 0.99
CA ILE A 73 -23.35 -0.95 0.06
C ILE A 73 -24.06 -0.97 -1.29
N ARG A 74 -24.36 -2.16 -1.82
CA ARG A 74 -25.09 -2.32 -3.08
C ARG A 74 -26.47 -1.68 -3.03
N ALA A 75 -27.20 -1.88 -1.93
CA ALA A 75 -28.53 -1.27 -1.74
C ALA A 75 -28.47 0.26 -1.67
N ALA A 76 -27.41 0.84 -1.12
CA ALA A 76 -27.20 2.28 -1.07
C ALA A 76 -26.79 2.89 -2.43
N GLY A 77 -26.22 2.07 -3.32
CA GLY A 77 -25.79 2.43 -4.66
C GLY A 77 -24.47 3.18 -4.77
N PRO A 78 -23.92 3.30 -6.00
CA PRO A 78 -22.58 3.86 -6.24
C PRO A 78 -22.47 5.34 -5.85
N ALA A 79 -23.58 6.08 -5.83
CA ALA A 79 -23.59 7.49 -5.40
C ALA A 79 -23.23 7.69 -3.91
N LYS A 80 -23.28 6.62 -3.09
CA LYS A 80 -22.87 6.63 -1.69
C LYS A 80 -21.51 5.97 -1.44
N LEU A 81 -20.91 5.39 -2.48
CA LEU A 81 -19.63 4.68 -2.38
C LEU A 81 -18.45 5.63 -2.63
N GLN A 82 -17.40 5.46 -1.87
CA GLN A 82 -16.06 5.98 -2.13
C GLN A 82 -15.01 4.87 -1.93
N VAL A 83 -13.88 4.98 -2.62
CA VAL A 83 -12.74 4.09 -2.46
C VAL A 83 -11.60 4.86 -1.82
N ILE A 84 -11.00 4.30 -0.77
CA ILE A 84 -9.78 4.80 -0.15
C ILE A 84 -8.72 3.73 -0.33
N ALA A 85 -7.62 4.06 -0.99
CA ALA A 85 -6.57 3.10 -1.29
C ALA A 85 -5.21 3.64 -0.88
N ASP A 86 -4.40 2.81 -0.22
CA ASP A 86 -2.98 3.03 -0.17
C ASP A 86 -2.35 2.82 -1.56
N PHE A 87 -1.13 3.32 -1.77
CA PHE A 87 -0.47 3.28 -3.06
C PHE A 87 0.57 2.18 -3.18
N ASP A 88 1.62 2.24 -2.33
CA ASP A 88 2.79 1.37 -2.41
C ASP A 88 2.46 -0.04 -1.94
N ALA A 89 2.73 -1.06 -2.77
CA ALA A 89 2.39 -2.46 -2.50
C ALA A 89 0.88 -2.75 -2.34
N THR A 90 0.01 -1.75 -2.53
CA THR A 90 -1.46 -1.86 -2.60
C THR A 90 -1.93 -1.72 -4.04
N LEU A 91 -1.83 -0.55 -4.65
CA LEU A 91 -2.09 -0.35 -6.08
C LEU A 91 -0.89 -0.80 -6.92
N THR A 92 0.33 -0.63 -6.42
CA THR A 92 1.54 -1.13 -7.06
C THR A 92 1.85 -2.56 -6.62
N LYS A 93 2.64 -3.26 -7.45
CA LYS A 93 3.13 -4.60 -7.14
C LYS A 93 4.18 -4.58 -6.04
N TYR A 94 4.14 -5.61 -5.20
CA TYR A 94 5.19 -5.88 -4.23
C TYR A 94 6.44 -6.49 -4.89
N TRP A 95 6.24 -7.35 -5.91
CA TRP A 95 7.31 -7.98 -6.69
C TRP A 95 7.24 -7.55 -8.16
N VAL A 96 8.36 -7.03 -8.69
CA VAL A 96 8.53 -6.69 -10.10
C VAL A 96 9.76 -7.41 -10.63
N ASP A 97 9.59 -8.26 -11.64
CA ASP A 97 10.66 -9.04 -12.26
C ASP A 97 11.51 -9.84 -11.24
N GLY A 98 10.85 -10.41 -10.23
CA GLY A 98 11.50 -11.23 -9.19
C GLY A 98 12.28 -10.42 -8.14
N ARG A 99 12.16 -9.10 -8.13
CA ARG A 99 12.77 -8.20 -7.13
C ARG A 99 11.69 -7.43 -6.39
N ARG A 100 12.03 -6.94 -5.21
CA ARG A 100 11.18 -6.01 -4.46
C ARG A 100 10.90 -4.78 -5.33
N GLY A 101 9.63 -4.48 -5.57
CA GLY A 101 9.19 -3.26 -6.25
C GLY A 101 9.61 -2.01 -5.46
N HIS A 102 9.88 -0.93 -6.15
CA HIS A 102 10.21 0.33 -5.49
C HIS A 102 8.94 0.99 -4.95
N SER A 103 9.02 1.51 -3.73
CA SER A 103 8.00 2.41 -3.21
C SER A 103 8.11 3.79 -3.85
N SER A 104 7.05 4.60 -3.75
CA SER A 104 7.03 5.98 -4.23
C SER A 104 8.11 6.86 -3.61
N HIS A 105 8.58 6.51 -2.42
CA HIS A 105 9.71 7.18 -1.78
C HIS A 105 11.05 6.57 -2.18
N GLY A 106 11.11 5.24 -2.30
CA GLY A 106 12.34 4.48 -2.54
C GLY A 106 12.84 4.54 -3.98
N LEU A 107 11.96 4.85 -4.96
CA LEU A 107 12.35 4.92 -6.38
C LEU A 107 13.19 6.16 -6.73
N LEU A 108 13.18 7.18 -5.86
CA LEU A 108 13.84 8.45 -6.13
C LEU A 108 15.35 8.34 -6.18
N GLN A 109 15.91 8.87 -7.26
CA GLN A 109 17.33 9.18 -7.41
C GLN A 109 17.47 10.67 -7.68
N GLN A 110 18.32 11.34 -6.92
CA GLN A 110 18.47 12.80 -6.98
C GLN A 110 19.51 13.26 -8.02
N ASP A 111 20.05 12.34 -8.82
CA ASP A 111 21.28 12.55 -9.59
C ASP A 111 22.46 13.04 -8.70
N ASN A 112 22.40 12.74 -7.39
CA ASN A 112 23.41 13.08 -6.38
C ASN A 112 23.68 11.87 -5.47
N PRO A 113 24.69 11.05 -5.81
CA PRO A 113 24.97 9.79 -5.11
C PRO A 113 25.24 9.94 -3.59
N GLU A 114 25.77 11.08 -3.15
CA GLU A 114 26.01 11.32 -1.71
C GLU A 114 24.69 11.41 -0.94
N PHE A 115 23.71 12.16 -1.46
CA PHE A 115 22.41 12.30 -0.81
C PHE A 115 21.57 11.04 -0.94
N ASP A 116 21.67 10.32 -2.06
CA ASP A 116 21.01 9.03 -2.23
C ASP A 116 21.53 8.01 -1.22
N ALA A 117 22.85 7.95 -0.97
CA ALA A 117 23.45 7.11 0.06
C ALA A 117 23.00 7.49 1.48
N LYS A 118 22.92 8.80 1.80
CA LYS A 118 22.40 9.27 3.09
C LYS A 118 20.94 8.85 3.31
N ARG A 119 20.08 8.95 2.30
CA ARG A 119 18.69 8.50 2.40
C ARG A 119 18.58 6.98 2.56
N GLN A 120 19.43 6.22 1.86
CA GLN A 120 19.51 4.78 2.02
C GLN A 120 19.90 4.38 3.46
N ALA A 121 20.86 5.08 4.05
CA ALA A 121 21.25 4.85 5.44
C ALA A 121 20.10 5.17 6.43
N LEU A 122 19.28 6.21 6.18
CA LEU A 122 18.09 6.47 6.97
C LEU A 122 17.07 5.32 6.84
N TYR A 123 16.83 4.83 5.63
CA TYR A 123 15.94 3.69 5.40
C TYR A 123 16.42 2.45 6.17
N GLU A 124 17.68 2.09 6.07
CA GLU A 124 18.24 0.93 6.76
C GLU A 124 18.13 1.02 8.29
N TYR A 125 18.21 2.23 8.84
CA TYR A 125 18.05 2.46 10.27
C TYR A 125 16.57 2.45 10.73
N TYR A 126 15.69 3.20 10.07
CA TYR A 126 14.33 3.41 10.56
C TYR A 126 13.32 2.33 10.12
N HIS A 127 13.48 1.75 8.93
CA HIS A 127 12.54 0.76 8.42
C HIS A 127 12.35 -0.47 9.35
N PRO A 128 13.38 -1.05 9.97
CA PRO A 128 13.17 -2.12 10.95
C PRO A 128 12.41 -1.66 12.21
N LEU A 129 12.53 -0.38 12.59
CA LEU A 129 11.84 0.17 13.76
C LEU A 129 10.33 0.36 13.49
N GLU A 130 9.94 0.67 12.26
CA GLU A 130 8.55 0.75 11.83
C GLU A 130 7.79 -0.55 12.12
N PHE A 131 8.39 -1.70 11.82
CA PHE A 131 7.79 -3.02 12.00
C PHE A 131 8.06 -3.65 13.36
N SER A 132 8.81 -2.99 14.25
CA SER A 132 9.13 -3.54 15.57
C SER A 132 7.87 -3.75 16.41
N PRO A 133 7.59 -4.96 16.91
CA PRO A 133 6.44 -5.20 17.78
C PRO A 133 6.66 -4.74 19.23
N THR A 134 7.90 -4.36 19.59
CA THR A 134 8.31 -4.05 20.96
C THR A 134 8.34 -2.56 21.26
N ILE A 135 8.36 -1.69 20.23
CA ILE A 135 8.37 -0.23 20.39
C ILE A 135 6.93 0.24 20.59
N PRO A 136 6.64 1.00 21.69
CA PRO A 136 5.35 1.62 21.91
C PRO A 136 4.94 2.54 20.76
N ILE A 137 3.62 2.63 20.48
CA ILE A 137 3.12 3.37 19.31
C ILE A 137 3.51 4.87 19.34
N GLU A 138 3.51 5.48 20.52
CA GLU A 138 3.86 6.89 20.70
C GLU A 138 5.35 7.15 20.41
N GLU A 139 6.22 6.22 20.77
CA GLU A 139 7.65 6.30 20.47
C GLU A 139 7.89 6.04 18.97
N LYS A 140 7.21 5.03 18.42
CA LYS A 140 7.28 4.71 17.00
C LYS A 140 6.81 5.88 16.14
N THR A 141 5.74 6.58 16.54
CA THR A 141 5.26 7.78 15.85
C THR A 141 6.34 8.87 15.77
N LYS A 142 7.04 9.13 16.86
CA LYS A 142 8.15 10.11 16.87
C LYS A 142 9.31 9.69 15.97
N LEU A 143 9.63 8.38 15.94
CA LEU A 143 10.66 7.85 15.04
C LEU A 143 10.26 8.02 13.57
N MET A 144 8.99 7.84 13.22
CA MET A 144 8.49 8.06 11.87
C MET A 144 8.53 9.56 11.50
N GLU A 145 8.10 10.44 12.39
CA GLU A 145 8.20 11.89 12.18
C GLU A 145 9.66 12.33 11.94
N GLU A 146 10.59 11.79 12.73
CA GLU A 146 12.01 12.06 12.59
C GLU A 146 12.56 11.54 11.24
N TRP A 147 12.22 10.33 10.86
CA TRP A 147 12.65 9.71 9.61
C TRP A 147 12.19 10.53 8.39
N TRP A 148 10.89 10.81 8.31
CA TRP A 148 10.33 11.61 7.21
C TRP A 148 10.95 13.00 7.17
N GLY A 149 11.08 13.68 8.32
CA GLY A 149 11.70 14.99 8.41
C GLY A 149 13.13 15.01 7.88
N LYS A 150 13.97 14.04 8.29
CA LYS A 150 15.36 13.90 7.80
C LYS A 150 15.40 13.56 6.29
N SER A 151 14.53 12.68 5.83
CA SER A 151 14.45 12.29 4.43
C SER A 151 14.05 13.48 3.54
N HIS A 152 13.05 14.26 3.96
CA HIS A 152 12.61 15.47 3.26
C HIS A 152 13.71 16.53 3.22
N ALA A 153 14.43 16.74 4.33
CA ALA A 153 15.57 17.67 4.37
C ALA A 153 16.64 17.28 3.35
N LEU A 154 17.02 15.99 3.28
CA LEU A 154 17.99 15.50 2.29
C LEU A 154 17.52 15.68 0.84
N LEU A 155 16.21 15.58 0.57
CA LEU A 155 15.66 15.85 -0.76
C LEU A 155 15.81 17.32 -1.15
N ILE A 156 15.57 18.24 -0.20
CA ILE A 156 15.73 19.68 -0.40
C ILE A 156 17.21 20.05 -0.54
N GLU A 157 18.05 19.64 0.40
CA GLU A 157 19.49 19.92 0.42
C GLU A 157 20.21 19.37 -0.82
N GLY A 158 19.82 18.18 -1.27
CA GLY A 158 20.35 17.54 -2.47
C GLY A 158 19.86 18.17 -3.78
N GLY A 159 18.95 19.15 -3.70
CA GLY A 159 18.49 19.91 -4.87
C GLY A 159 17.64 19.09 -5.83
N LEU A 160 16.80 18.19 -5.32
CA LEU A 160 15.92 17.36 -6.16
C LEU A 160 15.17 18.24 -7.17
N SER A 161 15.24 17.85 -8.44
CA SER A 161 14.52 18.52 -9.53
C SER A 161 13.33 17.71 -10.02
N TYR A 162 12.37 18.39 -10.66
CA TYR A 162 11.24 17.71 -11.27
C TYR A 162 11.68 16.77 -12.42
N ASP A 163 12.76 17.11 -13.14
CA ASP A 163 13.31 16.24 -14.18
C ASP A 163 13.98 14.97 -13.60
N ALA A 164 14.60 15.07 -12.42
CA ALA A 164 15.13 13.91 -11.71
C ALA A 164 13.98 12.97 -11.29
N ILE A 165 12.83 13.50 -10.86
CA ILE A 165 11.63 12.71 -10.58
C ILE A 165 11.19 11.93 -11.83
N LYS A 166 11.02 12.61 -12.96
CA LYS A 166 10.61 11.95 -14.22
C LYS A 166 11.55 10.81 -14.61
N LYS A 167 12.86 11.05 -14.53
CA LYS A 167 13.88 10.04 -14.81
C LYS A 167 13.82 8.87 -13.82
N SER A 168 13.66 9.16 -12.53
CA SER A 168 13.57 8.14 -11.48
C SER A 168 12.39 7.21 -11.74
N VAL A 169 11.21 7.76 -12.05
CA VAL A 169 10.02 6.99 -12.37
C VAL A 169 10.22 6.15 -13.64
N ALA A 170 10.80 6.74 -14.70
CA ALA A 170 11.04 6.04 -15.95
C ALA A 170 11.96 4.81 -15.77
N ASN A 171 12.98 4.95 -14.91
CA ASN A 171 14.00 3.92 -14.67
C ASN A 171 13.66 2.99 -13.49
N SER A 172 12.55 3.22 -12.80
CA SER A 172 12.20 2.46 -11.60
C SER A 172 11.54 1.12 -11.90
N ALA A 173 11.78 0.16 -11.02
CA ALA A 173 11.04 -1.10 -10.95
C ALA A 173 9.71 -0.89 -10.19
N VAL A 174 8.87 0.03 -10.69
CA VAL A 174 7.50 0.22 -10.21
C VAL A 174 6.51 -0.19 -11.29
N ALA A 175 5.53 -1.01 -10.91
CA ALA A 175 4.47 -1.44 -11.81
C ALA A 175 3.15 -1.50 -11.03
N PHE A 176 2.03 -1.22 -11.68
CA PHE A 176 0.71 -1.46 -11.10
C PHE A 176 0.37 -2.94 -11.08
N ARG A 177 -0.46 -3.37 -10.12
CA ARG A 177 -1.10 -4.69 -10.18
C ARG A 177 -1.96 -4.76 -11.43
N GLU A 178 -2.01 -5.96 -12.02
CA GLU A 178 -2.95 -6.22 -13.12
C GLU A 178 -4.37 -5.96 -12.64
N GLY A 179 -5.14 -5.23 -13.44
CA GLY A 179 -6.52 -4.85 -13.12
C GLY A 179 -6.66 -3.48 -12.44
N VAL A 180 -5.57 -2.75 -12.13
CA VAL A 180 -5.69 -1.39 -11.55
C VAL A 180 -6.25 -0.40 -12.53
N ALA A 181 -5.82 -0.44 -13.80
CA ALA A 181 -6.36 0.45 -14.83
C ALA A 181 -7.86 0.24 -14.99
N GLU A 182 -8.28 -1.02 -15.11
CA GLU A 182 -9.68 -1.42 -15.23
C GLU A 182 -10.52 -1.01 -14.01
N LEU A 183 -9.94 -1.12 -12.80
CA LEU A 183 -10.57 -0.66 -11.56
C LEU A 183 -10.84 0.84 -11.61
N LEU A 184 -9.81 1.64 -11.93
CA LEU A 184 -9.93 3.10 -11.94
C LEU A 184 -10.86 3.58 -13.05
N GLU A 185 -10.85 2.96 -14.23
CA GLU A 185 -11.76 3.24 -15.34
C GLU A 185 -13.21 2.94 -14.97
N PHE A 186 -13.48 1.79 -14.39
CA PHE A 186 -14.81 1.42 -13.92
C PHE A 186 -15.35 2.39 -12.86
N LEU A 187 -14.50 2.76 -11.88
CA LEU A 187 -14.89 3.71 -10.84
C LEU A 187 -15.12 5.12 -11.42
N GLU A 188 -14.36 5.54 -12.43
CA GLU A 188 -14.59 6.79 -13.15
C GLU A 188 -15.93 6.77 -13.87
N GLU A 189 -16.26 5.70 -14.60
CA GLU A 189 -17.54 5.51 -15.26
C GLU A 189 -18.72 5.60 -14.30
N LYS A 190 -18.58 5.01 -13.10
CA LYS A 190 -19.62 5.04 -12.05
C LYS A 190 -19.62 6.32 -11.22
N ASN A 191 -18.75 7.30 -11.52
CA ASN A 191 -18.55 8.52 -10.73
C ASN A 191 -18.27 8.23 -9.25
N VAL A 192 -17.54 7.16 -8.96
CA VAL A 192 -17.08 6.81 -7.61
C VAL A 192 -15.72 7.43 -7.37
N PRO A 193 -15.53 8.32 -6.38
CA PRO A 193 -14.25 8.92 -6.09
C PRO A 193 -13.29 7.89 -5.53
N VAL A 194 -12.03 8.02 -5.91
CA VAL A 194 -10.88 7.24 -5.42
C VAL A 194 -9.92 8.17 -4.72
N LEU A 195 -9.71 7.92 -3.43
CA LEU A 195 -8.74 8.63 -2.61
C LEU A 195 -7.48 7.78 -2.50
N ILE A 196 -6.41 8.16 -3.17
CA ILE A 196 -5.09 7.55 -2.96
C ILE A 196 -4.46 8.21 -1.75
N PHE A 197 -4.41 7.49 -0.64
CA PHE A 197 -3.92 8.00 0.63
C PHE A 197 -2.59 7.33 1.01
N SER A 198 -1.48 8.02 0.77
CA SER A 198 -0.14 7.44 0.89
C SER A 198 0.76 8.24 1.82
N ALA A 199 1.63 7.54 2.53
CA ALA A 199 2.75 8.14 3.27
C ALA A 199 3.92 8.54 2.35
N GLY A 200 3.84 8.22 1.07
CA GLY A 200 4.84 8.53 0.06
C GLY A 200 4.86 10.00 -0.37
N LEU A 201 5.19 10.22 -1.63
CA LEU A 201 5.40 11.54 -2.23
C LEU A 201 4.39 11.76 -3.36
N ALA A 202 3.49 12.73 -3.21
CA ALA A 202 2.38 12.99 -4.12
C ALA A 202 2.84 13.22 -5.58
N ASP A 203 3.89 14.01 -5.76
CA ASP A 203 4.44 14.36 -7.08
C ASP A 203 5.03 13.13 -7.79
N ILE A 204 5.53 12.16 -7.02
CA ILE A 204 5.98 10.86 -7.55
C ILE A 204 4.79 9.99 -7.95
N ILE A 205 3.77 9.90 -7.09
CA ILE A 205 2.57 9.11 -7.35
C ILE A 205 1.89 9.61 -8.63
N GLU A 206 1.76 10.92 -8.80
CA GLU A 206 1.22 11.53 -10.03
C GLU A 206 2.05 11.16 -11.26
N GLU A 207 3.38 11.22 -11.14
CA GLU A 207 4.27 10.90 -12.25
C GLU A 207 4.23 9.41 -12.59
N VAL A 208 4.10 8.52 -11.58
CA VAL A 208 3.90 7.07 -11.80
C VAL A 208 2.57 6.80 -12.50
N LEU A 209 1.46 7.41 -12.05
CA LEU A 209 0.17 7.30 -12.71
C LEU A 209 0.28 7.75 -14.18
N ARG A 210 0.88 8.92 -14.42
CA ARG A 210 1.05 9.49 -15.75
C ARG A 210 1.88 8.59 -16.67
N GLN A 211 3.03 8.06 -16.20
CA GLN A 211 3.95 7.29 -17.05
C GLN A 211 3.51 5.84 -17.24
N LYS A 212 2.89 5.21 -16.24
CA LYS A 212 2.59 3.78 -16.29
C LYS A 212 1.16 3.46 -16.71
N LEU A 213 0.20 4.36 -16.48
CA LEU A 213 -1.18 4.18 -16.95
C LEU A 213 -1.51 4.96 -18.21
N HIS A 214 -0.67 5.96 -18.57
CA HIS A 214 -0.84 6.82 -19.77
C HIS A 214 -2.22 7.51 -19.84
N LYS A 215 -2.91 7.65 -18.70
CA LYS A 215 -4.24 8.23 -18.58
C LYS A 215 -4.33 9.03 -17.27
N SER A 216 -5.08 10.11 -17.27
CA SER A 216 -5.51 10.83 -16.08
C SER A 216 -6.94 10.45 -15.75
N PHE A 217 -7.25 10.34 -14.46
CA PHE A 217 -8.56 9.97 -13.95
C PHE A 217 -9.15 11.16 -13.18
N LYS A 218 -10.34 11.60 -13.58
CA LYS A 218 -11.00 12.78 -12.96
C LYS A 218 -11.52 12.49 -11.55
N ASN A 219 -11.79 11.23 -11.24
CA ASN A 219 -12.31 10.75 -9.97
C ASN A 219 -11.21 10.40 -8.96
N VAL A 220 -9.92 10.51 -9.32
CA VAL A 220 -8.78 10.19 -8.46
C VAL A 220 -8.24 11.44 -7.79
N LYS A 221 -8.14 11.40 -6.46
CA LYS A 221 -7.47 12.40 -5.64
C LYS A 221 -6.31 11.77 -4.88
N ILE A 222 -5.20 12.50 -4.72
CA ILE A 222 -4.01 12.02 -4.03
C ILE A 222 -3.80 12.83 -2.76
N ILE A 223 -3.83 12.14 -1.62
CA ILE A 223 -3.48 12.66 -0.30
C ILE A 223 -2.16 12.04 0.11
N SER A 224 -1.11 12.86 0.07
CA SER A 224 0.27 12.41 0.32
C SER A 224 1.18 13.62 0.54
N ASN A 225 2.44 13.40 0.90
CA ASN A 225 3.41 14.49 1.08
C ASN A 225 3.64 15.23 -0.24
N ARG A 226 3.25 16.50 -0.30
CA ARG A 226 3.32 17.33 -1.51
C ARG A 226 4.57 18.20 -1.51
N MET A 227 5.30 18.17 -2.62
CA MET A 227 6.49 18.97 -2.86
C MET A 227 6.15 20.40 -3.30
N VAL A 228 7.04 21.35 -2.98
CA VAL A 228 6.99 22.72 -3.48
C VAL A 228 8.26 22.99 -4.26
N PHE A 229 8.11 23.34 -5.54
CA PHE A 229 9.23 23.63 -6.41
C PHE A 229 9.35 25.15 -6.66
N ASN A 230 10.57 25.64 -6.70
CA ASN A 230 10.92 26.97 -7.20
C ASN A 230 12.04 26.82 -8.23
N ASP A 231 11.88 27.43 -9.41
CA ASP A 231 12.82 27.31 -10.54
C ASP A 231 13.21 25.85 -10.85
N GLY A 232 12.24 24.92 -10.77
CA GLY A 232 12.39 23.50 -11.04
C GLY A 232 13.14 22.70 -9.98
N LYS A 233 13.48 23.30 -8.83
CA LYS A 233 14.10 22.64 -7.70
C LYS A 233 13.17 22.57 -6.49
N LEU A 234 13.23 21.48 -5.77
CA LEU A 234 12.50 21.29 -4.51
C LEU A 234 13.02 22.27 -3.45
N VAL A 235 12.10 23.02 -2.84
CA VAL A 235 12.41 24.03 -1.80
C VAL A 235 11.69 23.76 -0.48
N ALA A 236 10.56 23.06 -0.50
CA ALA A 236 9.77 22.76 0.70
C ALA A 236 8.79 21.61 0.47
N PHE A 237 8.15 21.18 1.55
CA PHE A 237 6.95 20.33 1.52
C PHE A 237 5.75 21.10 2.06
N LYS A 238 4.55 20.80 1.56
CA LYS A 238 3.31 21.42 2.02
C LYS A 238 2.73 20.67 3.22
N GLY A 239 2.20 21.43 4.17
CA GLY A 239 1.40 20.90 5.25
C GLY A 239 2.18 20.08 6.28
N LYS A 240 1.44 19.28 7.05
CA LYS A 240 2.01 18.35 8.03
C LYS A 240 2.46 17.07 7.33
N THR A 241 3.60 16.54 7.75
CA THR A 241 4.12 15.27 7.20
C THR A 241 3.16 14.11 7.47
N ILE A 242 2.84 13.37 6.40
CA ILE A 242 2.06 12.14 6.44
C ILE A 242 3.04 10.96 6.49
N HIS A 243 2.86 10.09 7.47
CA HIS A 243 3.61 8.84 7.63
C HIS A 243 2.65 7.69 7.96
N VAL A 244 3.14 6.46 7.98
CA VAL A 244 2.32 5.24 8.10
C VAL A 244 1.41 5.18 9.33
N LEU A 245 1.73 5.91 10.41
CA LEU A 245 0.99 5.89 11.67
C LEU A 245 0.06 7.10 11.88
N ASN A 246 -0.02 8.03 10.92
CA ASN A 246 -0.91 9.19 11.00
C ASN A 246 -1.82 9.36 9.77
N LYS A 247 -1.99 8.30 9.00
CA LYS A 247 -3.00 8.25 7.93
C LYS A 247 -4.40 8.16 8.56
N ASN A 248 -5.00 9.30 8.89
CA ASN A 248 -6.32 9.40 9.51
C ASN A 248 -7.02 10.68 9.06
N GLU A 249 -8.26 10.92 9.55
CA GLU A 249 -9.08 12.10 9.25
C GLU A 249 -8.31 13.43 9.37
N HIS A 250 -7.48 13.57 10.39
CA HIS A 250 -6.72 14.80 10.59
C HIS A 250 -5.75 15.10 9.43
N ALA A 251 -5.17 14.07 8.85
CA ALA A 251 -4.36 14.21 7.64
C ALA A 251 -5.23 14.53 6.41
N LEU A 252 -6.47 14.00 6.35
CA LEU A 252 -7.45 14.35 5.32
C LEU A 252 -7.84 15.83 5.40
N ASP A 253 -8.18 16.33 6.58
CA ASP A 253 -8.58 17.74 6.77
C ASP A 253 -7.44 18.73 6.48
N VAL A 254 -6.22 18.37 6.81
CA VAL A 254 -5.03 19.20 6.52
C VAL A 254 -4.63 19.15 5.05
N ALA A 255 -4.84 18.01 4.39
CA ALA A 255 -4.48 17.81 2.98
C ALA A 255 -5.56 18.33 2.01
N ALA A 256 -6.84 18.30 2.40
CA ALA A 256 -7.96 18.71 1.56
C ALA A 256 -7.81 20.10 0.91
N PRO A 257 -7.41 21.17 1.64
CA PRO A 257 -7.21 22.48 1.05
C PRO A 257 -6.02 22.59 0.09
N LEU A 258 -5.10 21.63 0.15
CA LEU A 258 -3.85 21.65 -0.63
C LEU A 258 -4.01 20.96 -1.98
N HIS A 259 -5.04 20.12 -2.13
CA HIS A 259 -5.30 19.34 -3.34
C HIS A 259 -6.19 20.02 -4.37
N ASP A 260 -6.85 21.13 -4.00
CA ASP A 260 -7.83 21.84 -4.86
C ASP A 260 -7.23 22.52 -6.09
N LYS A 261 -5.91 22.42 -6.34
CA LYS A 261 -5.25 23.11 -7.45
C LYS A 261 -4.71 22.21 -8.56
N LEU A 262 -4.94 20.90 -8.52
CA LEU A 262 -4.39 19.96 -9.51
C LEU A 262 -5.38 19.49 -10.58
N GLY A 263 -6.60 19.99 -10.56
CA GLY A 263 -7.62 19.69 -11.56
C GLY A 263 -8.25 20.90 -12.23
N ASP A 264 -7.79 22.12 -11.90
CA ASP A 264 -8.41 23.33 -12.44
C ASP A 264 -7.92 23.67 -13.86
N VAL A 265 -8.67 23.13 -14.79
CA VAL A 265 -9.13 23.89 -15.96
C VAL A 265 -10.65 24.06 -15.77
N ASP A 266 -11.02 25.05 -15.03
CA ASP A 266 -12.37 25.56 -14.78
C ASP A 266 -12.86 25.37 -13.33
N GLY A 267 -12.71 26.48 -12.55
CA GLY A 267 -13.14 26.52 -11.18
C GLY A 267 -14.64 26.34 -11.04
N THR A 268 -14.99 25.43 -10.23
CA THR A 268 -16.18 25.31 -9.40
C THR A 268 -16.42 23.85 -9.08
N ILE A 269 -15.95 23.39 -7.94
CA ILE A 269 -16.71 22.46 -7.10
C ILE A 269 -15.87 22.29 -5.81
N ASP A 270 -16.43 22.75 -4.72
CA ASP A 270 -16.03 22.48 -3.35
C ASP A 270 -16.22 20.97 -3.09
N ASP A 271 -15.19 20.18 -3.47
CA ASP A 271 -15.31 18.73 -3.63
C ASP A 271 -14.99 17.96 -2.33
N THR A 272 -14.61 18.66 -1.25
CA THR A 272 -14.56 18.09 0.10
C THR A 272 -15.94 17.66 0.59
N ASP A 273 -16.98 18.36 0.16
CA ASP A 273 -18.36 17.98 0.40
C ASP A 273 -18.78 16.68 -0.29
N SER A 274 -18.17 16.31 -1.41
CA SER A 274 -18.52 15.06 -2.13
C SER A 274 -17.99 13.83 -1.39
N VAL A 275 -16.81 13.90 -0.80
CA VAL A 275 -16.24 12.81 0.01
C VAL A 275 -17.00 12.65 1.33
N LYS A 276 -17.39 13.76 1.97
CA LYS A 276 -18.19 13.76 3.22
C LYS A 276 -19.63 13.24 3.02
N LYS A 277 -20.16 13.34 1.81
CA LYS A 277 -21.51 12.84 1.46
C LYS A 277 -21.57 11.34 1.18
N ARG A 278 -20.40 10.68 1.02
CA ARG A 278 -20.33 9.27 0.67
C ARG A 278 -20.10 8.44 1.91
N THR A 279 -21.15 7.77 2.33
CA THR A 279 -21.20 7.05 3.62
C THR A 279 -20.82 5.59 3.54
N ASN A 280 -20.45 5.08 2.35
CA ASN A 280 -19.94 3.73 2.19
C ASN A 280 -18.49 3.75 1.70
N VAL A 281 -17.64 2.95 2.32
CA VAL A 281 -16.21 2.94 2.06
C VAL A 281 -15.75 1.55 1.61
N LEU A 282 -15.06 1.48 0.48
CA LEU A 282 -14.17 0.37 0.15
C LEU A 282 -12.73 0.82 0.44
N LEU A 283 -12.09 0.17 1.41
CA LEU A 283 -10.74 0.49 1.84
C LEU A 283 -9.77 -0.58 1.34
N LEU A 284 -8.68 -0.16 0.68
CA LEU A 284 -7.63 -1.04 0.15
C LEU A 284 -6.30 -0.68 0.80
N GLY A 285 -5.59 -1.66 1.36
CA GLY A 285 -4.28 -1.43 1.99
C GLY A 285 -3.42 -2.69 2.03
N ASP A 286 -2.11 -2.53 2.19
CA ASP A 286 -1.17 -3.63 2.38
C ASP A 286 -0.64 -3.70 3.82
N HIS A 287 -0.97 -2.72 4.65
CA HIS A 287 -0.59 -2.67 6.06
C HIS A 287 -1.83 -2.53 6.96
N ILE A 288 -1.83 -3.17 8.14
CA ILE A 288 -2.96 -3.08 9.09
C ILE A 288 -3.24 -1.62 9.52
N GLY A 289 -2.20 -0.79 9.58
CA GLY A 289 -2.33 0.65 9.85
C GLY A 289 -3.15 1.41 8.80
N ASP A 290 -3.31 0.88 7.59
CA ASP A 290 -4.10 1.52 6.54
C ASP A 290 -5.60 1.56 6.86
N LEU A 291 -6.06 0.71 7.78
CA LEU A 291 -7.43 0.78 8.29
C LEU A 291 -7.75 2.13 8.92
N GLY A 292 -6.73 2.83 9.45
CA GLY A 292 -6.84 4.20 9.97
C GLY A 292 -7.18 5.24 8.90
N MET A 293 -6.99 4.98 7.61
CA MET A 293 -7.30 5.92 6.53
C MET A 293 -8.78 6.34 6.47
N SER A 294 -9.67 5.57 7.08
CA SER A 294 -11.08 5.91 7.20
C SER A 294 -11.51 6.36 8.60
N ASP A 295 -10.57 6.47 9.55
CA ASP A 295 -10.90 6.91 10.89
C ASP A 295 -11.32 8.39 10.89
N GLY A 296 -12.42 8.68 11.61
CA GLY A 296 -13.04 9.99 11.66
C GLY A 296 -14.02 10.28 10.51
N LEU A 297 -14.06 9.47 9.47
CA LEU A 297 -15.12 9.56 8.47
C LEU A 297 -16.42 8.98 9.02
N ASN A 298 -17.51 9.71 8.87
CA ASN A 298 -18.84 9.20 9.16
C ASN A 298 -19.28 8.25 8.05
N TYR A 299 -18.95 6.97 8.17
CA TYR A 299 -19.40 5.96 7.22
C TYR A 299 -20.44 5.01 7.85
N ASP A 300 -21.43 4.61 7.05
CA ASP A 300 -22.44 3.63 7.43
C ASP A 300 -21.87 2.21 7.35
N THR A 301 -21.17 1.92 6.25
CA THR A 301 -20.58 0.59 6.01
C THR A 301 -19.20 0.72 5.37
N ARG A 302 -18.26 -0.08 5.90
CA ARG A 302 -16.91 -0.22 5.34
C ARG A 302 -16.65 -1.69 5.00
N VAL A 303 -16.18 -1.94 3.78
CA VAL A 303 -15.50 -3.18 3.37
C VAL A 303 -14.02 -2.90 3.26
N SER A 304 -13.21 -3.71 3.93
CA SER A 304 -11.75 -3.57 3.95
C SER A 304 -11.06 -4.74 3.27
N VAL A 305 -10.13 -4.44 2.38
CA VAL A 305 -9.34 -5.41 1.61
C VAL A 305 -7.87 -5.22 1.92
N GLY A 306 -7.23 -6.28 2.44
CA GLY A 306 -5.81 -6.32 2.72
C GLY A 306 -5.03 -7.07 1.65
N PHE A 307 -3.85 -6.59 1.28
CA PHE A 307 -2.89 -7.29 0.41
C PHE A 307 -1.71 -7.77 1.24
N LEU A 308 -1.69 -9.05 1.60
CA LEU A 308 -0.59 -9.66 2.33
C LEU A 308 0.42 -10.24 1.33
N ASN A 309 1.47 -9.45 1.07
CA ASN A 309 2.41 -9.69 -0.02
C ASN A 309 3.62 -10.56 0.39
N ASP A 310 3.96 -10.56 1.68
CA ASP A 310 5.14 -11.25 2.21
C ASP A 310 4.88 -11.74 3.65
N ASN A 311 5.74 -12.64 4.16
CA ASN A 311 5.64 -13.21 5.52
C ASN A 311 4.24 -13.79 5.86
N ILE A 312 3.59 -14.40 4.87
CA ILE A 312 2.19 -14.84 4.93
C ILE A 312 1.92 -15.70 6.16
N GLU A 313 2.74 -16.74 6.40
CA GLU A 313 2.53 -17.66 7.52
C GLU A 313 2.51 -16.96 8.89
N LYS A 314 3.30 -15.90 9.06
CA LYS A 314 3.39 -15.16 10.34
C LYS A 314 2.28 -14.13 10.50
N SER A 315 1.78 -13.58 9.40
CA SER A 315 0.90 -12.40 9.42
C SER A 315 -0.55 -12.71 9.05
N LEU A 316 -0.84 -13.89 8.50
CA LEU A 316 -2.17 -14.24 8.00
C LEU A 316 -3.26 -14.14 9.08
N GLU A 317 -2.97 -14.58 10.30
CA GLU A 317 -3.95 -14.51 11.39
C GLU A 317 -4.29 -13.06 11.77
N SER A 318 -3.28 -12.19 11.86
CA SER A 318 -3.49 -10.78 12.20
C SER A 318 -4.22 -10.03 11.08
N TYR A 319 -3.88 -10.31 9.81
CA TYR A 319 -4.58 -9.72 8.67
C TYR A 319 -6.03 -10.21 8.55
N GLY A 320 -6.27 -11.51 8.76
CA GLY A 320 -7.62 -12.08 8.76
C GLY A 320 -8.53 -11.53 9.87
N LYS A 321 -7.95 -11.08 11.00
CA LYS A 321 -8.71 -10.39 12.06
C LYS A 321 -8.94 -8.91 11.75
N ALA A 322 -8.09 -8.30 10.94
CA ALA A 322 -8.09 -6.87 10.66
C ALA A 322 -8.93 -6.50 9.42
N PHE A 323 -8.82 -7.28 8.34
CA PHE A 323 -9.47 -7.03 7.06
C PHE A 323 -10.61 -8.01 6.80
N ASP A 324 -11.65 -7.55 6.11
CA ASP A 324 -12.77 -8.39 5.67
C ASP A 324 -12.33 -9.42 4.61
N ILE A 325 -11.46 -8.98 3.69
CA ILE A 325 -10.87 -9.80 2.62
C ILE A 325 -9.35 -9.63 2.66
N VAL A 326 -8.61 -10.72 2.55
CA VAL A 326 -7.15 -10.69 2.43
C VAL A 326 -6.72 -11.41 1.15
N TYR A 327 -6.09 -10.69 0.23
CA TYR A 327 -5.42 -11.25 -0.93
C TYR A 327 -3.96 -11.55 -0.60
N LEU A 328 -3.46 -12.70 -1.06
CA LEU A 328 -2.13 -13.20 -0.75
C LEU A 328 -1.22 -13.18 -1.99
N ASN A 329 0.10 -13.28 -1.76
CA ASN A 329 1.08 -13.56 -2.82
C ASN A 329 1.10 -12.54 -3.97
N ASP A 330 1.07 -11.24 -3.63
CA ASP A 330 1.09 -10.16 -4.64
C ASP A 330 -0.03 -10.32 -5.70
N SER A 331 -1.22 -10.72 -5.25
CA SER A 331 -2.38 -10.99 -6.10
C SER A 331 -2.73 -9.81 -7.01
N PRO A 332 -3.25 -10.05 -8.23
CA PRO A 332 -3.77 -9.01 -9.10
C PRO A 332 -5.03 -8.36 -8.51
N MET A 333 -5.38 -7.17 -9.03
CA MET A 333 -6.53 -6.38 -8.59
C MET A 333 -7.89 -6.91 -9.11
N TYR A 334 -7.91 -7.91 -9.96
CA TYR A 334 -9.16 -8.43 -10.58
C TYR A 334 -10.21 -8.89 -9.58
N GLY A 335 -9.79 -9.40 -8.41
CA GLY A 335 -10.73 -9.73 -7.34
C GLY A 335 -11.45 -8.50 -6.79
N VAL A 336 -10.74 -7.38 -6.66
CA VAL A 336 -11.33 -6.09 -6.26
C VAL A 336 -12.20 -5.51 -7.37
N VAL A 337 -11.79 -5.63 -8.65
CA VAL A 337 -12.62 -5.24 -9.79
C VAL A 337 -13.96 -5.96 -9.75
N LYS A 338 -13.95 -7.28 -9.51
CA LYS A 338 -15.17 -8.06 -9.36
C LYS A 338 -16.03 -7.58 -8.19
N LEU A 339 -15.42 -7.34 -7.03
CA LEU A 339 -16.11 -6.82 -5.85
C LEU A 339 -16.77 -5.47 -6.13
N VAL A 340 -16.05 -4.53 -6.76
CA VAL A 340 -16.58 -3.20 -7.07
C VAL A 340 -17.73 -3.27 -8.08
N ASN A 341 -17.62 -4.16 -9.08
CA ASN A 341 -18.76 -4.43 -9.99
C ASN A 341 -20.01 -4.89 -9.23
N GLU A 342 -19.84 -5.76 -8.23
CA GLU A 342 -20.93 -6.23 -7.37
C GLU A 342 -21.49 -5.10 -6.50
N LEU A 343 -20.63 -4.28 -5.88
CA LEU A 343 -21.02 -3.13 -5.06
C LEU A 343 -21.78 -2.06 -5.84
N CYS A 344 -21.48 -1.90 -7.13
CA CYS A 344 -22.09 -0.92 -8.02
C CYS A 344 -23.23 -1.48 -8.88
N SER A 345 -23.49 -2.79 -8.81
CA SER A 345 -24.62 -3.38 -9.54
C SER A 345 -25.94 -2.86 -8.94
N ASN A 346 -26.80 -2.30 -9.79
CA ASN A 346 -28.17 -2.00 -9.38
C ASN A 346 -28.83 -3.33 -9.01
N GLY A 347 -29.44 -3.40 -7.83
CA GLY A 347 -30.27 -4.53 -7.48
C GLY A 347 -31.43 -4.58 -8.45
N GLU A 348 -31.27 -5.26 -9.57
CA GLU A 348 -32.40 -5.73 -10.34
C GLU A 348 -33.07 -6.81 -9.48
N ASN A 349 -34.23 -6.43 -8.88
CA ASN A 349 -35.19 -7.35 -8.30
C ASN A 349 -35.98 -8.01 -9.40
#